data_7ffee04bf32b30ce0620b2fac30936d0
#
_entry.id   7ffee04bf32b30ce0620b2fac30936d0
#
_cell.length_a   1.000
_cell.length_b   1.000
_cell.length_c   1.000
_cell.angle_alpha   90.00
_cell.angle_beta   90.00
_cell.angle_gamma   90.00
#
_symmetry.space_group_name_H-M   'P 1'
#
loop_
_entity.id
_entity.type
_entity.pdbx_description
1 polymer ?
#
loop_
_entity_poly.entity_id
_entity_poly.type
_entity_poly.pdbx_seq_one_letter_code
_entity_poly.pdbx_strand_id
1 'polypeptide(L)'
;MKHLKFQSVFDIIGPVMIGPSSSHTAGAVRIGKIVSAIFGETPTEVEFQLYNSFAKTYRGHGTDLALVAGVLGMDTDDPNIPNALEIAHQKGIKISWRVNKESNAPHPNTTQIIMKNDHKSLSATGISIGGGNTQVTELNGFAVNVNMNTPTIIIVHQDVPGMIAYVTDILSSYRINIAQMNVTREKAGEKAIMIIEVDSHDCDKAVDEIGHIPNLHNVHFFD
;
A
#
# COMPACT_ATOMS: atom_id res chain seq x y z
N MET A 1 -19.50 7.69 -23.60
CA MET A 1 -19.86 6.32 -23.16
C MET A 1 -19.70 6.28 -21.64
N LYS A 2 -20.76 5.89 -20.89
CA LYS A 2 -20.60 5.62 -19.44
C LYS A 2 -19.76 4.36 -19.35
N HIS A 3 -18.53 4.46 -18.85
CA HIS A 3 -17.75 3.29 -18.46
C HIS A 3 -18.57 2.51 -17.42
N LEU A 4 -18.88 1.26 -17.71
CA LEU A 4 -19.45 0.36 -16.73
C LEU A 4 -18.46 0.27 -15.56
N LYS A 5 -18.94 0.54 -14.36
CA LYS A 5 -18.14 0.59 -13.13
C LYS A 5 -17.54 -0.79 -12.77
N PHE A 6 -18.07 -1.86 -13.36
CA PHE A 6 -17.66 -3.25 -13.15
C PHE A 6 -17.58 -3.96 -14.49
N GLN A 7 -16.50 -4.69 -14.73
CA GLN A 7 -16.26 -5.45 -15.96
C GLN A 7 -16.63 -6.92 -15.82
N SER A 8 -16.76 -7.41 -14.59
CA SER A 8 -17.00 -8.82 -14.25
C SER A 8 -17.90 -8.94 -13.02
N VAL A 9 -18.59 -10.06 -12.92
CA VAL A 9 -19.30 -10.48 -11.70
C VAL A 9 -18.31 -10.58 -10.52
N PHE A 10 -17.07 -10.96 -10.76
CA PHE A 10 -16.02 -11.04 -9.73
C PHE A 10 -15.59 -9.68 -9.17
N ASP A 11 -15.86 -8.59 -9.87
CA ASP A 11 -15.62 -7.23 -9.35
C ASP A 11 -16.65 -6.83 -8.28
N ILE A 12 -17.78 -7.57 -8.21
CA ILE A 12 -18.90 -7.35 -7.29
C ILE A 12 -18.83 -8.32 -6.11
N ILE A 13 -18.35 -9.55 -6.33
CA ILE A 13 -18.16 -10.56 -5.31
C ILE A 13 -16.90 -10.19 -4.51
N GLY A 14 -17.10 -9.74 -3.28
CA GLY A 14 -15.99 -9.44 -2.38
C GLY A 14 -15.18 -10.69 -2.01
N PRO A 15 -13.95 -10.54 -1.50
CA PRO A 15 -13.14 -11.64 -1.02
C PRO A 15 -13.81 -12.34 0.18
N VAL A 16 -13.36 -13.55 0.50
CA VAL A 16 -13.64 -14.17 1.81
C VAL A 16 -13.09 -13.21 2.88
N MET A 17 -13.92 -12.84 3.86
CA MET A 17 -13.53 -11.83 4.83
C MET A 17 -14.23 -12.01 6.17
N ILE A 18 -13.59 -11.53 7.22
CA ILE A 18 -14.18 -11.33 8.54
C ILE A 18 -14.58 -9.86 8.68
N GLY A 19 -15.90 -9.63 8.82
CA GLY A 19 -16.48 -8.31 8.95
C GLY A 19 -17.60 -8.04 7.96
N PRO A 20 -18.36 -6.94 8.15
CA PRO A 20 -19.64 -6.73 7.48
C PRO A 20 -19.54 -6.07 6.10
N SER A 21 -18.36 -5.60 5.68
CA SER A 21 -18.25 -4.73 4.49
C SER A 21 -17.00 -4.99 3.66
N SER A 22 -17.18 -5.29 2.37
CA SER A 22 -16.05 -5.47 1.46
C SER A 22 -15.20 -4.19 1.28
N SER A 23 -15.82 -3.00 1.33
CA SER A 23 -15.08 -1.75 1.19
C SER A 23 -14.51 -1.23 2.51
N HIS A 24 -15.23 -1.39 3.64
CA HIS A 24 -14.84 -0.82 4.94
C HIS A 24 -14.03 -1.81 5.80
N THR A 25 -14.12 -3.11 5.53
CA THR A 25 -13.36 -4.13 6.24
C THR A 25 -12.29 -4.73 5.34
N ALA A 26 -12.65 -5.51 4.30
CA ALA A 26 -11.63 -6.15 3.45
C ALA A 26 -10.72 -5.13 2.74
N GLY A 27 -11.29 -4.04 2.20
CA GLY A 27 -10.50 -2.97 1.62
C GLY A 27 -9.56 -2.29 2.62
N ALA A 28 -10.00 -2.11 3.87
CA ALA A 28 -9.16 -1.53 4.91
C ALA A 28 -8.00 -2.47 5.30
N VAL A 29 -8.23 -3.78 5.46
CA VAL A 29 -7.16 -4.78 5.66
C VAL A 29 -6.13 -4.69 4.56
N ARG A 30 -6.57 -4.70 3.29
CA ARG A 30 -5.66 -4.64 2.14
C ARG A 30 -4.84 -3.35 2.11
N ILE A 31 -5.44 -2.18 2.39
CA ILE A 31 -4.68 -0.92 2.47
C ILE A 31 -3.61 -1.02 3.55
N GLY A 32 -3.96 -1.49 4.76
CA GLY A 32 -3.00 -1.66 5.85
C GLY A 32 -1.85 -2.61 5.47
N LYS A 33 -2.18 -3.74 4.82
CA LYS A 33 -1.21 -4.75 4.37
C LYS A 33 -0.25 -4.18 3.31
N ILE A 34 -0.76 -3.43 2.31
CA ILE A 34 0.05 -2.75 1.30
C ILE A 34 1.04 -1.79 1.97
N VAL A 35 0.55 -0.93 2.84
CA VAL A 35 1.40 0.11 3.46
C VAL A 35 2.44 -0.53 4.39
N SER A 36 2.08 -1.57 5.13
CA SER A 36 2.99 -2.34 5.98
C SER A 36 4.09 -3.01 5.16
N ALA A 37 3.72 -3.61 4.03
CA ALA A 37 4.66 -4.22 3.12
C ALA A 37 5.64 -3.19 2.51
N ILE A 38 5.16 -2.02 2.08
CA ILE A 38 6.02 -0.91 1.61
C ILE A 38 6.93 -0.39 2.74
N PHE A 39 6.45 -0.37 3.98
CA PHE A 39 7.28 -0.04 5.12
C PHE A 39 8.38 -1.08 5.35
N GLY A 40 8.10 -2.37 5.15
CA GLY A 40 9.08 -3.46 5.12
C GLY A 40 9.69 -3.84 6.47
N GLU A 41 9.26 -3.24 7.56
CA GLU A 41 9.77 -3.44 8.91
C GLU A 41 8.62 -3.37 9.91
N THR A 42 8.86 -3.79 11.16
CA THR A 42 7.88 -3.59 12.23
C THR A 42 7.89 -2.12 12.67
N PRO A 43 6.77 -1.40 12.59
CA PRO A 43 6.68 -0.04 13.11
C PRO A 43 6.62 -0.02 14.64
N THR A 44 7.09 1.05 15.26
CA THR A 44 6.86 1.35 16.69
C THR A 44 5.64 2.23 16.89
N GLU A 45 5.31 3.06 15.89
CA GLU A 45 4.13 3.94 15.92
C GLU A 45 3.41 3.89 14.58
N VAL A 46 2.07 3.88 14.64
CA VAL A 46 1.18 4.00 13.47
C VAL A 46 0.07 5.01 13.76
N GLU A 47 -0.03 6.05 12.94
CA GLU A 47 -1.14 6.99 12.96
C GLU A 47 -2.06 6.73 11.75
N PHE A 48 -3.33 6.53 12.00
CA PHE A 48 -4.36 6.44 10.96
C PHE A 48 -5.15 7.74 10.90
N GLN A 49 -5.17 8.37 9.74
CA GLN A 49 -6.03 9.53 9.46
C GLN A 49 -7.18 9.08 8.58
N LEU A 50 -8.38 9.13 9.10
CA LEU A 50 -9.60 8.67 8.42
C LEU A 50 -10.37 9.85 7.85
N TYR A 51 -10.93 9.68 6.64
CA TYR A 51 -11.63 10.71 5.92
C TYR A 51 -13.05 10.25 5.51
N ASN A 52 -13.97 11.19 5.41
CA ASN A 52 -15.32 11.01 4.86
C ASN A 52 -16.06 9.78 5.42
N SER A 53 -16.38 8.78 4.58
CA SER A 53 -17.13 7.58 4.99
C SER A 53 -16.37 6.75 6.02
N PHE A 54 -15.06 6.53 5.80
CA PHE A 54 -14.22 5.84 6.79
C PHE A 54 -14.27 6.54 8.15
N ALA A 55 -14.16 7.87 8.18
CA ALA A 55 -14.22 8.64 9.41
C ALA A 55 -15.57 8.57 10.13
N LYS A 56 -16.66 8.41 9.37
CA LYS A 56 -18.04 8.39 9.93
C LYS A 56 -18.41 7.02 10.50
N THR A 57 -17.90 5.94 9.92
CA THR A 57 -18.39 4.58 10.17
C THR A 57 -17.33 3.60 10.72
N TYR A 58 -16.09 4.05 10.95
CA TYR A 58 -14.95 3.18 11.21
C TYR A 58 -15.14 2.15 12.34
N ARG A 59 -15.79 2.55 13.46
CA ARG A 59 -16.07 1.62 14.57
C ARG A 59 -17.22 0.67 14.23
N GLY A 60 -18.28 1.17 13.57
CA GLY A 60 -19.46 0.36 13.24
C GLY A 60 -19.19 -0.73 12.19
N HIS A 61 -18.24 -0.50 11.30
CA HIS A 61 -17.84 -1.47 10.27
C HIS A 61 -16.49 -2.17 10.59
N GLY A 62 -15.90 -1.93 11.76
CA GLY A 62 -14.63 -2.52 12.14
C GLY A 62 -13.44 -2.07 11.26
N THR A 63 -13.53 -0.90 10.63
CA THR A 63 -12.47 -0.36 9.78
C THR A 63 -11.19 -0.11 10.58
N ASP A 64 -11.30 0.29 11.85
CA ASP A 64 -10.19 0.44 12.78
C ASP A 64 -9.44 -0.88 12.99
N LEU A 65 -10.16 -1.95 13.34
CA LEU A 65 -9.58 -3.27 13.52
C LEU A 65 -8.98 -3.79 12.21
N ALA A 66 -9.67 -3.57 11.09
CA ALA A 66 -9.24 -4.01 9.76
C ALA A 66 -7.95 -3.34 9.30
N LEU A 67 -7.82 -2.01 9.48
CA LEU A 67 -6.58 -1.28 9.14
C LEU A 67 -5.40 -1.77 9.97
N VAL A 68 -5.60 -1.97 11.29
CA VAL A 68 -4.54 -2.50 12.17
C VAL A 68 -4.20 -3.94 11.82
N ALA A 69 -5.20 -4.78 11.53
CA ALA A 69 -4.98 -6.16 11.08
C ALA A 69 -4.10 -6.20 9.82
N GLY A 70 -4.40 -5.34 8.83
CA GLY A 70 -3.57 -5.21 7.63
C GLY A 70 -2.14 -4.79 7.95
N VAL A 71 -1.93 -3.82 8.84
CA VAL A 71 -0.59 -3.42 9.28
C VAL A 71 0.16 -4.57 9.97
N LEU A 72 -0.56 -5.46 10.64
CA LEU A 72 0.02 -6.67 11.25
C LEU A 72 0.27 -7.81 10.24
N GLY A 73 -0.06 -7.61 8.94
CA GLY A 73 0.13 -8.60 7.87
C GLY A 73 -0.98 -9.64 7.76
N MET A 74 -2.11 -9.46 8.45
CA MET A 74 -3.25 -10.37 8.39
C MET A 74 -3.96 -10.32 7.03
N ASP A 75 -4.54 -11.44 6.60
CA ASP A 75 -5.42 -11.51 5.44
C ASP A 75 -6.87 -11.13 5.79
N THR A 76 -7.70 -10.92 4.77
CA THR A 76 -9.09 -10.44 4.96
C THR A 76 -9.99 -11.41 5.71
N ASP A 77 -9.63 -12.69 5.78
CA ASP A 77 -10.33 -13.79 6.45
C ASP A 77 -9.65 -14.27 7.73
N ASP A 78 -8.61 -13.55 8.20
CA ASP A 78 -7.90 -13.93 9.43
C ASP A 78 -8.82 -13.80 10.66
N PRO A 79 -9.03 -14.89 11.42
CA PRO A 79 -9.90 -14.89 12.60
C PRO A 79 -9.43 -13.96 13.73
N ASN A 80 -8.19 -13.49 13.67
CA ASN A 80 -7.62 -12.57 14.67
C ASN A 80 -7.92 -11.08 14.37
N ILE A 81 -8.57 -10.73 13.24
CA ILE A 81 -8.94 -9.34 12.94
C ILE A 81 -9.66 -8.66 14.10
N PRO A 82 -10.63 -9.29 14.80
CA PRO A 82 -11.29 -8.66 15.96
C PRO A 82 -10.33 -8.31 17.11
N ASN A 83 -9.19 -8.98 17.21
CA ASN A 83 -8.18 -8.79 18.27
C ASN A 83 -6.98 -7.96 17.80
N ALA A 84 -7.01 -7.38 16.61
CA ALA A 84 -5.87 -6.72 15.98
C ALA A 84 -5.25 -5.60 16.84
N LEU A 85 -6.07 -4.78 17.53
CA LEU A 85 -5.59 -3.73 18.41
C LEU A 85 -4.84 -4.29 19.63
N GLU A 86 -5.34 -5.36 20.22
CA GLU A 86 -4.68 -6.02 21.35
C GLU A 86 -3.34 -6.64 20.92
N ILE A 87 -3.32 -7.30 19.76
CA ILE A 87 -2.10 -7.89 19.18
C ILE A 87 -1.07 -6.80 18.86
N ALA A 88 -1.49 -5.65 18.32
CA ALA A 88 -0.60 -4.51 18.08
C ALA A 88 0.01 -3.99 19.39
N HIS A 89 -0.80 -3.85 20.44
CA HIS A 89 -0.34 -3.45 21.77
C HIS A 89 0.67 -4.44 22.35
N GLN A 90 0.40 -5.75 22.27
CA GLN A 90 1.33 -6.80 22.73
C GLN A 90 2.66 -6.80 21.95
N LYS A 91 2.65 -6.38 20.69
CA LYS A 91 3.86 -6.17 19.87
C LYS A 91 4.56 -4.83 20.13
N GLY A 92 4.06 -4.02 21.06
CA GLY A 92 4.64 -2.70 21.40
C GLY A 92 4.37 -1.63 20.34
N ILE A 93 3.41 -1.84 19.43
CA ILE A 93 3.06 -0.86 18.40
C ILE A 93 2.04 0.14 18.96
N LYS A 94 2.39 1.41 18.96
CA LYS A 94 1.52 2.49 19.41
C LYS A 94 0.60 2.93 18.28
N ILE A 95 -0.70 2.73 18.47
CA ILE A 95 -1.73 3.10 17.49
C ILE A 95 -2.38 4.42 17.90
N SER A 96 -2.54 5.34 16.93
CA SER A 96 -3.23 6.61 17.11
C SER A 96 -4.19 6.90 15.94
N TRP A 97 -5.21 7.73 16.20
CA TRP A 97 -6.28 8.01 15.26
C TRP A 97 -6.52 9.51 15.11
N ARG A 98 -6.65 9.97 13.87
CA ARG A 98 -7.15 11.30 13.52
C ARG A 98 -8.37 11.15 12.63
N VAL A 99 -9.52 11.62 13.08
CA VAL A 99 -10.82 11.38 12.42
C VAL A 99 -11.34 12.68 11.81
N ASN A 100 -11.32 12.77 10.47
CA ASN A 100 -11.73 13.93 9.69
C ASN A 100 -13.07 13.63 8.98
N LYS A 101 -14.19 13.90 9.66
CA LYS A 101 -15.54 13.57 9.16
C LYS A 101 -15.97 14.42 7.95
N GLU A 102 -15.43 15.61 7.85
CA GLU A 102 -15.67 16.55 6.76
C GLU A 102 -14.35 16.91 6.10
N SER A 103 -14.13 16.39 4.92
CA SER A 103 -12.91 16.64 4.17
C SER A 103 -13.17 16.56 2.67
N ASN A 104 -12.31 17.21 1.89
CA ASN A 104 -12.29 17.15 0.43
C ASN A 104 -11.40 15.98 -0.08
N ALA A 105 -11.25 14.91 0.68
CA ALA A 105 -10.52 13.74 0.21
C ALA A 105 -11.14 13.20 -1.09
N PRO A 106 -10.32 12.74 -2.04
CA PRO A 106 -10.77 12.43 -3.40
C PRO A 106 -11.73 11.23 -3.48
N HIS A 107 -11.77 10.40 -2.42
CA HIS A 107 -12.65 9.24 -2.35
C HIS A 107 -13.33 9.13 -0.97
N PRO A 108 -14.59 8.64 -0.89
CA PRO A 108 -15.28 8.46 0.40
C PRO A 108 -14.54 7.56 1.39
N ASN A 109 -13.93 6.50 0.90
CA ASN A 109 -13.22 5.50 1.70
C ASN A 109 -11.71 5.74 1.62
N THR A 110 -11.26 6.87 2.14
CA THR A 110 -9.85 7.29 2.14
C THR A 110 -9.27 7.17 3.55
N THR A 111 -8.06 6.65 3.64
CA THR A 111 -7.22 6.71 4.84
C THR A 111 -5.80 7.12 4.48
N GLN A 112 -5.18 7.95 5.33
CA GLN A 112 -3.73 8.14 5.34
C GLN A 112 -3.17 7.33 6.51
N ILE A 113 -2.11 6.58 6.26
CA ILE A 113 -1.40 5.79 7.26
C ILE A 113 0.02 6.33 7.36
N ILE A 114 0.42 6.73 8.57
CA ILE A 114 1.77 7.18 8.86
C ILE A 114 2.39 6.15 9.79
N MET A 115 3.44 5.48 9.31
CA MET A 115 4.19 4.47 10.05
C MET A 115 5.59 4.99 10.39
N LYS A 116 6.07 4.68 11.58
CA LYS A 116 7.39 5.10 12.05
C LYS A 116 8.06 4.01 12.87
N ASN A 117 9.38 3.99 12.83
CA ASN A 117 10.27 3.38 13.81
C ASN A 117 11.43 4.33 14.10
N ASP A 118 12.47 3.89 14.78
CA ASP A 118 13.56 4.75 15.25
C ASP A 118 14.36 5.43 14.11
N HIS A 119 14.31 4.87 12.89
CA HIS A 119 15.15 5.33 11.78
C HIS A 119 14.38 5.55 10.46
N LYS A 120 13.10 5.19 10.40
CA LYS A 120 12.30 5.23 9.17
C LYS A 120 10.91 5.81 9.42
N SER A 121 10.40 6.56 8.46
CA SER A 121 9.02 7.03 8.41
C SER A 121 8.46 6.86 7.02
N LEU A 122 7.21 6.43 6.94
CA LEU A 122 6.43 6.31 5.70
C LEU A 122 5.07 6.97 5.91
N SER A 123 4.64 7.78 4.95
CA SER A 123 3.26 8.28 4.84
C SER A 123 2.65 7.75 3.55
N ALA A 124 1.50 7.10 3.64
CA ALA A 124 0.78 6.56 2.49
C ALA A 124 -0.71 6.89 2.55
N THR A 125 -1.29 7.33 1.44
CA THR A 125 -2.73 7.54 1.29
C THR A 125 -3.32 6.40 0.47
N GLY A 126 -4.27 5.66 1.06
CA GLY A 126 -4.97 4.55 0.42
C GLY A 126 -6.47 4.83 0.29
N ILE A 127 -7.07 4.29 -0.77
CA ILE A 127 -8.50 4.32 -1.02
C ILE A 127 -9.04 2.91 -1.22
N SER A 128 -10.26 2.66 -0.72
CA SER A 128 -10.99 1.42 -1.02
C SER A 128 -12.08 1.72 -2.04
N ILE A 129 -11.96 1.12 -3.23
CA ILE A 129 -12.83 1.39 -4.38
C ILE A 129 -14.03 0.43 -4.49
N GLY A 130 -14.19 -0.49 -3.53
CA GLY A 130 -15.29 -1.45 -3.47
C GLY A 130 -14.90 -2.86 -3.93
N GLY A 131 -15.71 -3.87 -3.58
CA GLY A 131 -15.41 -5.29 -3.88
C GLY A 131 -14.13 -5.83 -3.21
N GLY A 132 -13.61 -5.14 -2.19
CA GLY A 132 -12.30 -5.44 -1.61
C GLY A 132 -11.12 -4.85 -2.39
N ASN A 133 -11.33 -4.21 -3.54
CA ASN A 133 -10.28 -3.57 -4.30
C ASN A 133 -9.80 -2.28 -3.64
N THR A 134 -8.49 -2.05 -3.70
CA THR A 134 -7.83 -0.93 -3.05
C THR A 134 -6.77 -0.32 -3.95
N GLN A 135 -6.41 0.90 -3.66
CA GLN A 135 -5.36 1.61 -4.38
C GLN A 135 -4.62 2.51 -3.39
N VAL A 136 -3.31 2.46 -3.39
CA VAL A 136 -2.48 3.49 -2.75
C VAL A 136 -2.27 4.59 -3.79
N THR A 137 -2.67 5.82 -3.44
CA THR A 137 -2.68 6.97 -4.35
C THR A 137 -1.55 7.96 -4.07
N GLU A 138 -0.92 7.85 -2.89
CA GLU A 138 0.18 8.71 -2.49
C GLU A 138 1.15 7.94 -1.57
N LEU A 139 2.46 8.14 -1.78
CA LEU A 139 3.54 7.65 -0.92
C LEU A 139 4.51 8.80 -0.67
N ASN A 140 4.70 9.19 0.60
CA ASN A 140 5.61 10.26 1.02
C ASN A 140 5.43 11.57 0.22
N GLY A 141 4.17 11.92 -0.13
CA GLY A 141 3.85 13.09 -0.94
C GLY A 141 3.90 12.85 -2.46
N PHE A 142 4.39 11.70 -2.93
CA PHE A 142 4.37 11.35 -4.35
C PHE A 142 3.01 10.78 -4.76
N ALA A 143 2.43 11.34 -5.81
CA ALA A 143 1.27 10.72 -6.44
C ALA A 143 1.68 9.41 -7.11
N VAL A 144 1.02 8.32 -6.71
CA VAL A 144 1.29 6.96 -7.19
C VAL A 144 0.00 6.23 -7.55
N ASN A 145 0.13 5.09 -8.19
CA ASN A 145 -0.99 4.18 -8.43
C ASN A 145 -0.53 2.75 -8.13
N VAL A 146 -0.74 2.28 -6.90
CA VAL A 146 -0.38 0.91 -6.47
C VAL A 146 -1.65 0.18 -6.06
N ASN A 147 -1.99 -0.90 -6.74
CA ASN A 147 -3.20 -1.69 -6.46
C ASN A 147 -2.93 -3.11 -5.94
N MET A 148 -1.70 -3.61 -6.06
CA MET A 148 -1.27 -4.97 -5.67
C MET A 148 -2.16 -6.10 -6.22
N ASN A 149 -2.71 -5.92 -7.41
CA ASN A 149 -3.39 -6.99 -8.14
C ASN A 149 -2.42 -7.74 -9.07
N THR A 150 -1.22 -7.21 -9.22
CA THR A 150 -0.10 -7.72 -10.02
C THR A 150 1.19 -7.61 -9.23
N PRO A 151 2.14 -8.54 -9.43
CA PRO A 151 3.46 -8.44 -8.81
C PRO A 151 4.08 -7.07 -9.11
N THR A 152 4.52 -6.37 -8.07
CA THR A 152 4.94 -4.97 -8.18
C THR A 152 6.26 -4.73 -7.45
N ILE A 153 7.21 -4.08 -8.13
CA ILE A 153 8.47 -3.61 -7.55
C ILE A 153 8.37 -2.11 -7.30
N ILE A 154 8.63 -1.67 -6.09
CA ILE A 154 8.67 -0.26 -5.70
C ILE A 154 10.10 0.12 -5.34
N ILE A 155 10.64 1.15 -6.00
CA ILE A 155 12.01 1.61 -5.82
C ILE A 155 11.99 3.09 -5.45
N VAL A 156 12.68 3.45 -4.38
CA VAL A 156 12.95 4.84 -4.01
C VAL A 156 14.42 5.12 -4.29
N HIS A 157 14.70 6.14 -5.09
CA HIS A 157 16.06 6.46 -5.55
C HIS A 157 16.29 7.96 -5.67
N GLN A 158 17.56 8.37 -5.83
CA GLN A 158 17.92 9.73 -6.25
C GLN A 158 17.60 9.91 -7.75
N ASP A 159 17.04 11.05 -8.14
CA ASP A 159 16.73 11.37 -9.54
C ASP A 159 18.02 11.73 -10.29
N VAL A 160 18.70 10.71 -10.80
CA VAL A 160 19.95 10.85 -11.56
C VAL A 160 19.84 10.15 -12.92
N PRO A 161 20.57 10.65 -13.95
CA PRO A 161 20.63 10.00 -15.26
C PRO A 161 21.07 8.53 -15.15
N GLY A 162 20.44 7.65 -15.94
CA GLY A 162 20.80 6.23 -16.02
C GLY A 162 20.04 5.33 -15.04
N MET A 163 19.38 5.84 -14.00
CA MET A 163 18.70 5.00 -13.00
C MET A 163 17.68 4.04 -13.61
N ILE A 164 16.83 4.54 -14.50
CA ILE A 164 15.84 3.70 -15.20
C ILE A 164 16.57 2.61 -16.03
N ALA A 165 17.61 2.96 -16.74
CA ALA A 165 18.38 2.01 -17.56
C ALA A 165 18.97 0.90 -16.69
N TYR A 166 19.63 1.22 -15.58
CA TYR A 166 20.19 0.21 -14.67
C TYR A 166 19.12 -0.77 -14.17
N VAL A 167 17.98 -0.26 -13.71
CA VAL A 167 16.88 -1.10 -13.22
C VAL A 167 16.34 -1.99 -14.34
N THR A 168 16.08 -1.44 -15.53
CA THR A 168 15.51 -2.21 -16.65
C THR A 168 16.50 -3.22 -17.21
N ASP A 169 17.80 -2.94 -17.22
CA ASP A 169 18.84 -3.87 -17.63
C ASP A 169 18.92 -5.09 -16.70
N ILE A 170 18.83 -4.85 -15.36
CA ILE A 170 18.78 -5.95 -14.38
C ILE A 170 17.52 -6.78 -14.61
N LEU A 171 16.33 -6.19 -14.68
CA LEU A 171 15.09 -6.93 -14.92
C LEU A 171 15.15 -7.74 -16.22
N SER A 172 15.71 -7.17 -17.29
CA SER A 172 15.92 -7.85 -18.58
C SER A 172 16.87 -9.04 -18.45
N SER A 173 17.95 -8.94 -17.68
CA SER A 173 18.92 -10.01 -17.46
C SER A 173 18.28 -11.23 -16.78
N TYR A 174 17.33 -10.99 -15.88
CA TYR A 174 16.51 -12.03 -15.24
C TYR A 174 15.28 -12.45 -16.06
N ARG A 175 15.10 -11.92 -17.28
CA ARG A 175 13.96 -12.19 -18.18
C ARG A 175 12.61 -11.82 -17.55
N ILE A 176 12.59 -10.81 -16.69
CA ILE A 176 11.39 -10.28 -16.07
C ILE A 176 10.79 -9.25 -17.02
N ASN A 177 9.56 -9.51 -17.49
CA ASN A 177 8.83 -8.59 -18.35
C ASN A 177 8.16 -7.51 -17.51
N ILE A 178 8.21 -6.27 -17.99
CA ILE A 178 7.58 -5.11 -17.38
C ILE A 178 6.22 -4.90 -18.05
N ALA A 179 5.14 -5.05 -17.29
CA ALA A 179 3.78 -4.80 -17.76
C ALA A 179 3.46 -3.29 -17.75
N GLN A 180 3.85 -2.60 -16.66
CA GLN A 180 3.71 -1.16 -16.52
C GLN A 180 4.84 -0.59 -15.68
N MET A 181 5.28 0.62 -16.02
CA MET A 181 6.24 1.37 -15.21
C MET A 181 5.77 2.81 -15.06
N ASN A 182 5.84 3.32 -13.84
CA ASN A 182 5.60 4.72 -13.52
C ASN A 182 6.77 5.27 -12.71
N VAL A 183 7.30 6.43 -13.09
CA VAL A 183 8.36 7.12 -12.36
C VAL A 183 7.90 8.53 -12.03
N THR A 184 7.87 8.84 -10.74
CA THR A 184 7.49 10.16 -10.23
C THR A 184 8.63 10.72 -9.38
N ARG A 185 8.96 11.99 -9.55
CA ARG A 185 10.00 12.68 -8.79
C ARG A 185 9.45 13.86 -7.99
N GLU A 186 10.07 14.14 -6.86
CA GLU A 186 9.76 15.33 -6.04
C GLU A 186 10.16 16.61 -6.77
N LYS A 187 11.44 16.72 -7.12
CA LYS A 187 12.04 17.73 -8.01
C LYS A 187 13.22 17.13 -8.76
N ALA A 188 13.66 17.81 -9.81
CA ALA A 188 14.83 17.40 -10.55
C ALA A 188 16.06 17.27 -9.62
N GLY A 189 16.72 16.11 -9.65
CA GLY A 189 17.89 15.81 -8.83
C GLY A 189 17.59 15.44 -7.37
N GLU A 190 16.33 15.45 -6.92
CA GLU A 190 15.92 15.02 -5.58
C GLU A 190 15.45 13.56 -5.57
N LYS A 191 14.62 13.15 -4.59
CA LYS A 191 14.08 11.79 -4.55
C LYS A 191 13.07 11.53 -5.65
N ALA A 192 13.07 10.32 -6.15
CA ALA A 192 12.09 9.79 -7.07
C ALA A 192 11.60 8.42 -6.59
N ILE A 193 10.40 8.06 -7.02
CA ILE A 193 9.82 6.74 -6.81
C ILE A 193 9.52 6.11 -8.16
N MET A 194 9.90 4.86 -8.32
CA MET A 194 9.63 4.03 -9.49
C MET A 194 8.76 2.87 -9.08
N ILE A 195 7.63 2.69 -9.73
CA ILE A 195 6.67 1.60 -9.51
C ILE A 195 6.63 0.79 -10.80
N ILE A 196 6.94 -0.50 -10.69
CA ILE A 196 7.06 -1.40 -11.82
C ILE A 196 6.16 -2.61 -11.59
N GLU A 197 5.11 -2.74 -12.38
CA GLU A 197 4.29 -3.95 -12.44
C GLU A 197 4.98 -4.95 -13.37
N VAL A 198 5.14 -6.19 -12.92
CA VAL A 198 5.85 -7.25 -13.64
C VAL A 198 4.98 -8.50 -13.80
N ASP A 199 5.32 -9.36 -14.78
CA ASP A 199 4.59 -10.61 -15.02
C ASP A 199 5.13 -11.80 -14.19
N SER A 200 6.23 -11.59 -13.43
CA SER A 200 6.91 -12.66 -12.70
C SER A 200 6.60 -12.60 -11.21
N HIS A 201 6.32 -13.76 -10.61
CA HIS A 201 6.17 -13.96 -9.17
C HIS A 201 7.50 -14.30 -8.47
N ASP A 202 8.61 -14.48 -9.21
CA ASP A 202 9.96 -14.74 -8.68
C ASP A 202 10.88 -13.60 -9.09
N CYS A 203 10.97 -12.57 -8.27
CA CYS A 203 11.79 -11.39 -8.50
C CYS A 203 12.90 -11.19 -7.46
N ASP A 204 13.03 -12.05 -6.46
CA ASP A 204 13.89 -11.84 -5.29
C ASP A 204 15.35 -11.56 -5.67
N LYS A 205 15.91 -12.32 -6.62
CA LYS A 205 17.30 -12.15 -7.07
C LYS A 205 17.51 -10.82 -7.81
N ALA A 206 16.56 -10.44 -8.66
CA ALA A 206 16.60 -9.17 -9.37
C ALA A 206 16.48 -8.00 -8.41
N VAL A 207 15.60 -8.11 -7.42
CA VAL A 207 15.38 -7.10 -6.38
C VAL A 207 16.62 -6.94 -5.50
N ASP A 208 17.28 -8.04 -5.12
CA ASP A 208 18.55 -8.00 -4.38
C ASP A 208 19.63 -7.27 -5.20
N GLU A 209 19.79 -7.60 -6.49
CA GLU A 209 20.76 -6.93 -7.36
C GLU A 209 20.41 -5.44 -7.55
N ILE A 210 19.15 -5.10 -7.76
CA ILE A 210 18.68 -3.71 -7.83
C ILE A 210 19.05 -2.95 -6.54
N GLY A 211 18.94 -3.60 -5.38
CA GLY A 211 19.29 -3.01 -4.08
C GLY A 211 20.74 -2.53 -3.98
N HIS A 212 21.65 -3.04 -4.83
CA HIS A 212 23.05 -2.65 -4.87
C HIS A 212 23.35 -1.49 -5.84
N ILE A 213 22.36 -0.98 -6.58
CA ILE A 213 22.55 0.17 -7.49
C ILE A 213 22.94 1.43 -6.67
N PRO A 214 24.01 2.17 -7.05
CA PRO A 214 24.34 3.44 -6.41
C PRO A 214 23.20 4.45 -6.48
N ASN A 215 23.00 5.24 -5.43
CA ASN A 215 21.92 6.23 -5.30
C ASN A 215 20.50 5.65 -5.18
N LEU A 216 20.37 4.36 -4.94
CA LEU A 216 19.13 3.73 -4.56
C LEU A 216 18.96 3.84 -3.03
N HIS A 217 17.77 4.19 -2.57
CA HIS A 217 17.45 4.34 -1.16
C HIS A 217 16.71 3.13 -0.62
N ASN A 218 15.81 2.56 -1.42
CA ASN A 218 15.01 1.40 -1.02
C ASN A 218 14.42 0.67 -2.23
N VAL A 219 14.26 -0.65 -2.10
CA VAL A 219 13.54 -1.48 -3.07
C VAL A 219 12.69 -2.50 -2.32
N HIS A 220 11.46 -2.70 -2.77
CA HIS A 220 10.54 -3.72 -2.27
C HIS A 220 9.84 -4.41 -3.43
N PHE A 221 9.68 -5.72 -3.30
CA PHE A 221 8.85 -6.54 -4.17
C PHE A 221 7.60 -7.00 -3.42
N PHE A 222 6.47 -6.95 -4.12
CA PHE A 222 5.16 -7.39 -3.68
C PHE A 222 4.62 -8.38 -4.69
N ASP A 223 4.22 -9.54 -4.19
CA ASP A 223 3.56 -10.60 -4.95
C ASP A 223 2.12 -10.81 -4.46
#